data_56580d7485f8fe59dcce2523da74d3f7
#
_entry.id   56580d7485f8fe59dcce2523da74d3f7
#
_cell.length_a   1.000
_cell.length_b   1.000
_cell.length_c   1.000
_cell.angle_alpha   90.00
_cell.angle_beta   90.00
_cell.angle_gamma   90.00
#
_symmetry.space_group_name_H-M   'P 1'
#
loop_
_entity.id
_entity.type
_entity.pdbx_description
1 polymer ?
#
loop_
_entity_poly.entity_id
_entity_poly.type
_entity_poly.pdbx_seq_one_letter_code
_entity_poly.pdbx_strand_id
1 'polypeptide(L)'
;GPESLYFFKTGMEPHIGEVSYFKVMSGCVKPGDDLTNADRGSKERMGQIYACAGANRIPVEQLNAGDLGCTVKLKDVKTGNTLNGKGTDQRFDFIKYPNSKYSRAIEAKNSQDTEKLMAALLKMRQEDPTWVVEQSKELRQTIVHGQGEFHLRTLKWRLENNEKLQVVFKEPKIPYRETITKQAKAEYRHKKQSGGAGQFGGG
;
A
#
# COMPACT_ATOMS: atom_id res chain seq x y z
N GLY A 1 -28.69 3.17 -18.24
CA GLY A 1 -27.34 3.41 -18.80
C GLY A 1 -26.46 2.22 -18.53
N PRO A 2 -25.29 2.15 -19.15
CA PRO A 2 -24.33 1.08 -18.86
C PRO A 2 -23.86 1.11 -17.42
N GLU A 3 -23.44 -0.03 -16.90
CA GLU A 3 -23.01 -0.20 -15.52
C GLU A 3 -21.68 0.49 -15.27
N SER A 4 -21.59 1.24 -14.17
CA SER A 4 -20.33 1.78 -13.66
C SER A 4 -20.33 1.72 -12.13
N LEU A 5 -19.27 1.13 -11.57
CA LEU A 5 -19.10 0.93 -10.14
C LEU A 5 -17.83 1.63 -9.66
N TYR A 6 -17.91 2.33 -8.55
CA TYR A 6 -16.75 2.92 -7.89
C TYR A 6 -16.44 2.20 -6.58
N PHE A 7 -15.23 1.64 -6.46
CA PHE A 7 -14.78 0.91 -5.28
C PHE A 7 -14.11 1.87 -4.30
N PHE A 8 -14.79 2.21 -3.22
CA PHE A 8 -14.36 3.24 -2.29
C PHE A 8 -13.70 2.71 -1.01
N LYS A 9 -13.80 1.39 -0.73
CA LYS A 9 -13.24 0.80 0.48
C LYS A 9 -12.93 -0.68 0.28
N THR A 10 -11.85 -1.14 0.90
CA THR A 10 -11.52 -2.56 1.08
C THR A 10 -11.51 -2.88 2.57
N GLY A 11 -12.13 -3.98 2.97
CA GLY A 11 -12.06 -4.53 4.32
C GLY A 11 -11.45 -5.92 4.30
N MET A 12 -10.77 -6.29 5.38
CA MET A 12 -10.25 -7.65 5.57
C MET A 12 -11.01 -8.30 6.72
N GLU A 13 -11.77 -9.32 6.41
CA GLU A 13 -12.58 -10.02 7.39
C GLU A 13 -12.04 -11.42 7.68
N PRO A 14 -12.03 -11.84 8.97
CA PRO A 14 -11.67 -13.21 9.34
C PRO A 14 -12.53 -14.22 8.57
N HIS A 15 -11.91 -15.29 8.09
CA HIS A 15 -12.56 -16.41 7.37
C HIS A 15 -13.15 -16.11 5.98
N ILE A 16 -13.30 -14.83 5.62
CA ILE A 16 -13.85 -14.42 4.33
C ILE A 16 -12.74 -13.87 3.43
N GLY A 17 -11.79 -13.17 4.02
CA GLY A 17 -10.71 -12.48 3.31
C GLY A 17 -11.09 -11.06 2.90
N GLU A 18 -10.69 -10.67 1.71
CA GLU A 18 -10.94 -9.33 1.17
C GLU A 18 -12.41 -9.13 0.81
N VAL A 19 -13.00 -8.06 1.35
CA VAL A 19 -14.34 -7.58 1.04
C VAL A 19 -14.21 -6.22 0.36
N SER A 20 -14.71 -6.11 -0.85
CA SER A 20 -14.64 -4.87 -1.64
C SER A 20 -15.99 -4.17 -1.61
N TYR A 21 -16.00 -2.92 -1.12
CA TYR A 21 -17.19 -2.08 -1.02
C TYR A 21 -17.24 -1.12 -2.20
N PHE A 22 -18.42 -1.01 -2.82
CA PHE A 22 -18.61 -0.17 -3.99
C PHE A 22 -19.93 0.59 -3.95
N LYS A 23 -19.97 1.65 -4.73
CA LYS A 23 -21.20 2.38 -5.07
C LYS A 23 -21.51 2.15 -6.55
N VAL A 24 -22.75 1.86 -6.86
CA VAL A 24 -23.25 1.83 -8.23
C VAL A 24 -23.43 3.28 -8.68
N MET A 25 -22.60 3.72 -9.62
CA MET A 25 -22.63 5.11 -10.11
C MET A 25 -23.61 5.28 -11.26
N SER A 26 -23.77 4.26 -12.10
CA SER A 26 -24.75 4.21 -13.18
C SER A 26 -25.16 2.77 -13.50
N GLY A 27 -26.31 2.61 -14.14
CA GLY A 27 -26.86 1.31 -14.51
C GLY A 27 -27.33 0.48 -13.32
N CYS A 28 -27.23 -0.83 -13.47
CA CYS A 28 -27.47 -1.77 -12.40
C CYS A 28 -26.49 -2.95 -12.52
N VAL A 29 -26.05 -3.51 -11.40
CA VAL A 29 -25.14 -4.65 -11.33
C VAL A 29 -25.83 -5.87 -10.76
N LYS A 30 -25.48 -7.04 -11.31
CA LYS A 30 -25.99 -8.35 -10.90
C LYS A 30 -24.84 -9.34 -10.66
N PRO A 31 -25.04 -10.38 -9.87
CA PRO A 31 -24.12 -11.51 -9.84
C PRO A 31 -23.93 -12.10 -11.25
N GLY A 32 -22.67 -12.35 -11.60
CA GLY A 32 -22.33 -12.91 -12.92
C GLY A 32 -21.98 -11.89 -14.00
N ASP A 33 -22.16 -10.60 -13.75
CA ASP A 33 -21.79 -9.55 -14.71
C ASP A 33 -20.28 -9.51 -14.93
N ASP A 34 -19.89 -9.37 -16.20
CA ASP A 34 -18.49 -9.22 -16.60
C ASP A 34 -18.19 -7.72 -16.78
N LEU A 35 -17.32 -7.22 -15.94
CA LEU A 35 -16.93 -5.82 -15.90
C LEU A 35 -15.45 -5.65 -16.24
N THR A 36 -15.06 -4.47 -16.70
CA THR A 36 -13.67 -4.10 -16.99
C THR A 36 -13.20 -3.04 -15.98
N ASN A 37 -12.07 -3.29 -15.34
CA ASN A 37 -11.42 -2.31 -14.48
C ASN A 37 -10.77 -1.23 -15.35
N ALA A 38 -11.32 -0.01 -15.34
CA ALA A 38 -10.85 1.11 -16.16
C ALA A 38 -9.44 1.57 -15.77
N ASP A 39 -9.04 1.35 -14.52
CA ASP A 39 -7.73 1.79 -13.99
C ASP A 39 -6.61 0.80 -14.29
N ARG A 40 -6.94 -0.49 -14.40
CA ARG A 40 -5.97 -1.59 -14.51
C ARG A 40 -6.09 -2.37 -15.81
N GLY A 41 -7.17 -2.21 -16.56
CA GLY A 41 -7.45 -2.95 -17.80
C GLY A 41 -7.83 -4.41 -17.60
N SER A 42 -7.94 -4.87 -16.35
CA SER A 42 -8.30 -6.25 -16.04
C SER A 42 -9.80 -6.49 -16.15
N LYS A 43 -10.17 -7.73 -16.48
CA LYS A 43 -11.58 -8.16 -16.49
C LYS A 43 -11.93 -8.83 -15.18
N GLU A 44 -13.06 -8.42 -14.62
CA GLU A 44 -13.60 -8.94 -13.38
C GLU A 44 -15.01 -9.52 -13.61
N ARG A 45 -15.27 -10.66 -13.01
CA ARG A 45 -16.61 -11.22 -12.95
C ARG A 45 -17.17 -11.00 -11.57
N MET A 46 -18.33 -10.33 -11.51
CA MET A 46 -19.01 -10.09 -10.24
C MET A 46 -19.51 -11.40 -9.66
N GLY A 47 -19.03 -11.74 -8.46
CA GLY A 47 -19.56 -12.83 -7.65
C GLY A 47 -20.90 -12.46 -7.02
N GLN A 48 -21.24 -13.12 -5.92
CA GLN A 48 -22.39 -12.71 -5.11
C GLN A 48 -22.22 -11.26 -4.64
N ILE A 49 -23.24 -10.46 -4.81
CA ILE A 49 -23.31 -9.10 -4.32
C ILE A 49 -24.23 -9.00 -3.10
N TYR A 50 -23.92 -8.06 -2.22
CA TYR A 50 -24.62 -7.88 -0.96
C TYR A 50 -24.97 -6.41 -0.74
N ALA A 51 -26.17 -6.14 -0.22
CA ALA A 51 -26.48 -4.88 0.40
C ALA A 51 -25.87 -4.84 1.80
N CYS A 52 -25.25 -3.73 2.18
CA CYS A 52 -24.56 -3.58 3.46
C CYS A 52 -25.43 -2.83 4.45
N ALA A 53 -25.80 -3.48 5.55
CA ALA A 53 -26.54 -2.90 6.66
C ALA A 53 -25.70 -3.02 7.96
N GLY A 54 -24.82 -2.05 8.19
CA GLY A 54 -23.85 -2.12 9.28
C GLY A 54 -22.89 -3.30 9.10
N ALA A 55 -22.83 -4.19 10.08
CA ALA A 55 -22.02 -5.42 10.01
C ALA A 55 -22.69 -6.55 9.20
N ASN A 56 -23.98 -6.42 8.89
CA ASN A 56 -24.73 -7.45 8.20
C ASN A 56 -24.63 -7.27 6.68
N ARG A 57 -24.48 -8.38 5.97
CA ARG A 57 -24.51 -8.46 4.51
C ARG A 57 -25.71 -9.27 4.09
N ILE A 58 -26.59 -8.65 3.32
CA ILE A 58 -27.80 -9.26 2.83
C ILE A 58 -27.59 -9.56 1.34
N PRO A 59 -27.58 -10.84 0.92
CA PRO A 59 -27.45 -11.17 -0.49
C PRO A 59 -28.62 -10.59 -1.28
N VAL A 60 -28.32 -9.99 -2.43
CA VAL A 60 -29.32 -9.38 -3.31
C VAL A 60 -29.09 -9.85 -4.76
N GLU A 61 -30.16 -9.80 -5.54
CA GLU A 61 -30.13 -10.18 -6.95
C GLU A 61 -29.60 -9.06 -7.84
N GLN A 62 -29.76 -7.81 -7.41
CA GLN A 62 -29.23 -6.64 -8.13
C GLN A 62 -29.08 -5.44 -7.19
N LEU A 63 -28.20 -4.51 -7.61
CA LEU A 63 -28.06 -3.18 -7.04
C LEU A 63 -28.15 -2.15 -8.16
N ASN A 64 -28.86 -1.06 -7.91
CA ASN A 64 -29.13 -0.01 -8.90
C ASN A 64 -28.27 1.24 -8.64
N ALA A 65 -28.23 2.13 -9.62
CA ALA A 65 -27.52 3.40 -9.50
C ALA A 65 -27.94 4.15 -8.22
N GLY A 66 -26.93 4.52 -7.42
CA GLY A 66 -27.09 5.14 -6.09
C GLY A 66 -26.90 4.17 -4.93
N ASP A 67 -27.09 2.87 -5.15
CA ASP A 67 -26.94 1.85 -4.10
C ASP A 67 -25.48 1.63 -3.69
N LEU A 68 -25.32 1.27 -2.42
CA LEU A 68 -24.05 0.81 -1.86
C LEU A 68 -24.09 -0.70 -1.66
N GLY A 69 -23.06 -1.37 -2.15
CA GLY A 69 -22.93 -2.80 -2.00
C GLY A 69 -21.52 -3.25 -1.67
N CYS A 70 -21.39 -4.54 -1.44
CA CYS A 70 -20.09 -5.18 -1.35
C CYS A 70 -20.10 -6.53 -2.05
N THR A 71 -18.91 -6.99 -2.38
CA THR A 71 -18.65 -8.31 -2.95
C THR A 71 -17.32 -8.85 -2.42
N VAL A 72 -17.09 -10.13 -2.65
CA VAL A 72 -15.88 -10.83 -2.20
C VAL A 72 -15.19 -11.49 -3.39
N LYS A 73 -13.90 -11.84 -3.19
CA LYS A 73 -13.12 -12.64 -4.16
C LYS A 73 -12.92 -11.98 -5.53
N LEU A 74 -12.84 -10.67 -5.59
CA LEU A 74 -12.34 -9.98 -6.78
C LEU A 74 -10.83 -10.23 -6.93
N LYS A 75 -10.35 -10.34 -8.18
CA LYS A 75 -8.96 -10.72 -8.47
C LYS A 75 -8.01 -9.53 -8.41
N ASP A 76 -8.41 -8.43 -9.03
CA ASP A 76 -7.53 -7.29 -9.26
C ASP A 76 -8.28 -5.94 -9.13
N VAL A 77 -9.01 -5.77 -8.02
CA VAL A 77 -9.71 -4.54 -7.70
C VAL A 77 -9.16 -3.95 -6.42
N LYS A 78 -8.91 -2.66 -6.44
CA LYS A 78 -8.39 -1.90 -5.29
C LYS A 78 -9.29 -0.71 -4.99
N THR A 79 -9.18 -0.19 -3.78
CA THR A 79 -9.83 1.07 -3.41
C THR A 79 -9.46 2.17 -4.37
N GLY A 80 -10.46 2.90 -4.88
CA GLY A 80 -10.33 3.94 -5.90
C GLY A 80 -10.50 3.44 -7.33
N ASN A 81 -10.63 2.14 -7.58
CA ASN A 81 -10.85 1.64 -8.94
C ASN A 81 -12.29 1.83 -9.40
N THR A 82 -12.42 1.98 -10.72
CA THR A 82 -13.70 2.02 -11.43
C THR A 82 -13.88 0.77 -12.27
N LEU A 83 -14.98 0.06 -12.10
CA LEU A 83 -15.36 -1.06 -12.96
C LEU A 83 -16.54 -0.67 -13.84
N ASN A 84 -16.43 -0.97 -15.13
CA ASN A 84 -17.41 -0.63 -16.14
C ASN A 84 -17.96 -1.85 -16.86
N GLY A 85 -19.25 -1.80 -17.16
CA GLY A 85 -19.90 -2.69 -18.11
C GLY A 85 -19.54 -2.35 -19.56
N LYS A 86 -20.10 -3.11 -20.48
CA LYS A 86 -19.88 -2.88 -21.91
C LYS A 86 -20.47 -1.53 -22.36
N GLY A 87 -19.70 -0.79 -23.16
CA GLY A 87 -20.19 0.45 -23.78
C GLY A 87 -19.97 1.71 -22.93
N THR A 88 -19.24 1.62 -21.84
CA THR A 88 -18.78 2.79 -21.09
C THR A 88 -17.29 2.70 -20.77
N ASP A 89 -16.64 3.87 -20.68
CA ASP A 89 -15.21 4.02 -20.36
C ASP A 89 -15.04 5.10 -19.28
N GLN A 90 -15.95 5.12 -18.33
CA GLN A 90 -15.90 6.09 -17.24
C GLN A 90 -14.77 5.76 -16.28
N ARG A 91 -14.13 6.80 -15.73
CA ARG A 91 -13.15 6.68 -14.67
C ARG A 91 -13.43 7.79 -13.66
N PHE A 92 -13.64 7.37 -12.40
CA PHE A 92 -13.85 8.31 -11.31
C PHE A 92 -12.52 8.65 -10.66
N ASP A 93 -12.39 9.90 -10.22
CA ASP A 93 -11.19 10.37 -9.55
C ASP A 93 -10.94 9.63 -8.24
N PHE A 94 -9.67 9.41 -7.95
CA PHE A 94 -9.24 8.89 -6.66
C PHE A 94 -9.60 9.85 -5.53
N ILE A 95 -10.07 9.30 -4.41
CA ILE A 95 -10.24 10.07 -3.18
C ILE A 95 -8.89 10.61 -2.75
N LYS A 96 -8.76 11.94 -2.62
CA LYS A 96 -7.57 12.58 -2.10
C LYS A 96 -7.54 12.44 -0.58
N TYR A 97 -6.69 11.55 -0.10
CA TYR A 97 -6.46 11.41 1.33
C TYR A 97 -5.50 12.49 1.84
N PRO A 98 -5.64 12.91 3.12
CA PRO A 98 -4.70 13.86 3.70
C PRO A 98 -3.29 13.26 3.77
N ASN A 99 -2.28 14.09 3.58
CA ASN A 99 -0.89 13.68 3.68
C ASN A 99 -0.57 13.23 5.13
N SER A 100 0.23 12.20 5.25
CA SER A 100 0.72 11.73 6.54
C SER A 100 1.63 12.76 7.20
N LYS A 101 1.47 12.95 8.52
CA LYS A 101 2.20 13.98 9.30
C LYS A 101 3.09 13.39 10.39
N TYR A 102 3.01 12.11 10.63
CA TYR A 102 3.72 11.44 11.70
C TYR A 102 4.37 10.16 11.22
N SER A 103 5.64 9.96 11.52
CA SER A 103 6.44 8.85 10.99
C SER A 103 7.20 8.14 12.10
N ARG A 104 7.29 6.81 11.99
CA ARG A 104 8.15 5.97 12.84
C ARG A 104 8.77 4.86 12.01
N ALA A 105 10.00 4.50 12.33
CA ALA A 105 10.56 3.25 11.88
C ALA A 105 9.92 2.10 12.66
N ILE A 106 9.59 1.01 11.95
CA ILE A 106 8.97 -0.18 12.54
C ILE A 106 9.83 -1.39 12.29
N GLU A 107 9.99 -2.22 13.32
CA GLU A 107 10.72 -3.49 13.25
C GLU A 107 9.92 -4.58 13.96
N ALA A 108 9.99 -5.80 13.46
CA ALA A 108 9.53 -6.96 14.20
C ALA A 108 10.50 -7.23 15.36
N LYS A 109 9.98 -7.58 16.55
CA LYS A 109 10.83 -7.97 17.69
C LYS A 109 11.64 -9.22 17.38
N ASN A 110 11.05 -10.17 16.63
CA ASN A 110 11.73 -11.35 16.13
C ASN A 110 12.08 -11.13 14.65
N SER A 111 13.34 -11.27 14.30
CA SER A 111 13.82 -11.09 12.92
C SER A 111 13.17 -12.04 11.91
N GLN A 112 12.75 -13.23 12.34
CA GLN A 112 12.04 -14.21 11.51
C GLN A 112 10.65 -13.72 11.07
N ASP A 113 10.07 -12.76 11.77
CA ASP A 113 8.75 -12.21 11.44
C ASP A 113 8.78 -10.99 10.51
N THR A 114 9.96 -10.61 10.01
CA THR A 114 10.13 -9.42 9.15
C THR A 114 9.29 -9.50 7.88
N GLU A 115 9.27 -10.65 7.21
CA GLU A 115 8.46 -10.85 5.99
C GLU A 115 6.96 -10.82 6.28
N LYS A 116 6.54 -11.45 7.39
CA LYS A 116 5.15 -11.40 7.85
C LYS A 116 4.71 -9.99 8.20
N LEU A 117 5.60 -9.20 8.83
CA LEU A 117 5.33 -7.80 9.13
C LEU A 117 5.10 -7.00 7.85
N MET A 118 5.94 -7.19 6.83
CA MET A 118 5.76 -6.50 5.56
C MET A 118 4.44 -6.87 4.87
N ALA A 119 4.10 -8.15 4.83
CA ALA A 119 2.83 -8.61 4.28
C ALA A 119 1.63 -8.01 5.02
N ALA A 120 1.68 -7.98 6.36
CA ALA A 120 0.64 -7.38 7.20
C ALA A 120 0.50 -5.86 6.96
N LEU A 121 1.60 -5.12 6.87
CA LEU A 121 1.60 -3.68 6.59
C LEU A 121 0.98 -3.36 5.21
N LEU A 122 1.34 -4.13 4.18
CA LEU A 122 0.78 -3.97 2.84
C LEU A 122 -0.74 -4.26 2.81
N LYS A 123 -1.18 -5.28 3.55
CA LYS A 123 -2.59 -5.61 3.71
C LYS A 123 -3.36 -4.48 4.41
N MET A 124 -2.83 -3.96 5.52
CA MET A 124 -3.44 -2.85 6.27
C MET A 124 -3.54 -1.57 5.43
N ARG A 125 -2.53 -1.29 4.58
CA ARG A 125 -2.58 -0.17 3.64
C ARG A 125 -3.73 -0.28 2.62
N GLN A 126 -4.16 -1.49 2.27
CA GLN A 126 -5.31 -1.68 1.38
C GLN A 126 -6.62 -1.30 2.08
N GLU A 127 -6.73 -1.56 3.39
CA GLU A 127 -7.89 -1.18 4.19
C GLU A 127 -7.94 0.32 4.51
N ASP A 128 -6.79 0.90 4.80
CA ASP A 128 -6.64 2.31 5.12
C ASP A 128 -5.48 2.93 4.31
N PRO A 129 -5.80 3.58 3.16
CA PRO A 129 -4.79 4.18 2.29
C PRO A 129 -4.03 5.36 2.92
N THR A 130 -4.45 5.85 4.10
CA THR A 130 -3.75 6.92 4.83
C THR A 130 -2.51 6.41 5.57
N TRP A 131 -2.34 5.11 5.75
CA TRP A 131 -1.06 4.51 6.14
C TRP A 131 -0.14 4.39 4.93
N VAL A 132 1.00 5.03 4.99
CA VAL A 132 2.04 4.92 3.97
C VAL A 132 3.19 4.11 4.52
N VAL A 133 3.62 3.11 3.77
CA VAL A 133 4.76 2.23 4.12
C VAL A 133 5.89 2.50 3.16
N GLU A 134 7.04 2.89 3.67
CA GLU A 134 8.26 3.16 2.91
C GLU A 134 9.38 2.23 3.34
N GLN A 135 10.07 1.63 2.38
CA GLN A 135 11.28 0.85 2.63
C GLN A 135 12.51 1.63 2.16
N SER A 136 13.36 2.01 3.09
CA SER A 136 14.67 2.56 2.80
C SER A 136 15.70 1.42 2.73
N LYS A 137 16.12 1.07 1.51
CA LYS A 137 17.18 0.08 1.29
C LYS A 137 18.53 0.57 1.82
N GLU A 138 18.81 1.87 1.66
CA GLU A 138 20.06 2.52 2.08
C GLU A 138 20.26 2.40 3.59
N LEU A 139 19.23 2.70 4.37
CA LEU A 139 19.26 2.69 5.84
C LEU A 139 18.76 1.38 6.46
N ARG A 140 18.34 0.43 5.63
CA ARG A 140 17.79 -0.87 6.05
C ARG A 140 16.69 -0.71 7.10
N GLN A 141 15.73 0.16 6.82
CA GLN A 141 14.61 0.42 7.72
C GLN A 141 13.28 0.43 6.96
N THR A 142 12.22 0.04 7.64
CA THR A 142 10.84 0.23 7.19
C THR A 142 10.25 1.38 7.99
N ILE A 143 9.73 2.39 7.30
CA ILE A 143 9.09 3.55 7.90
C ILE A 143 7.60 3.46 7.63
N VAL A 144 6.79 3.67 8.66
CA VAL A 144 5.35 3.82 8.56
C VAL A 144 4.97 5.25 8.86
N HIS A 145 4.14 5.81 7.98
CA HIS A 145 3.63 7.17 8.10
C HIS A 145 2.13 7.11 8.36
N GLY A 146 1.64 7.98 9.21
CA GLY A 146 0.23 8.10 9.56
C GLY A 146 -0.18 9.53 9.83
N GLN A 147 -1.45 9.74 10.18
CA GLN A 147 -2.02 11.05 10.44
C GLN A 147 -1.57 11.64 11.77
N GLY A 148 -1.12 10.80 12.71
CA GLY A 148 -0.66 11.20 14.03
C GLY A 148 -0.22 9.99 14.86
N GLU A 149 0.23 10.26 16.08
CA GLU A 149 0.71 9.22 17.00
C GLU A 149 -0.36 8.16 17.28
N PHE A 150 -1.59 8.59 17.56
CA PHE A 150 -2.70 7.66 17.83
C PHE A 150 -2.97 6.72 16.66
N HIS A 151 -2.88 7.22 15.43
CA HIS A 151 -3.05 6.42 14.24
C HIS A 151 -2.00 5.29 14.15
N LEU A 152 -0.71 5.60 14.42
CA LEU A 152 0.33 4.58 14.47
C LEU A 152 0.21 3.64 15.67
N ARG A 153 -0.30 4.11 16.81
CA ARG A 153 -0.64 3.24 17.96
C ARG A 153 -1.73 2.24 17.60
N THR A 154 -2.73 2.66 16.84
CA THR A 154 -3.78 1.77 16.30
C THR A 154 -3.19 0.73 15.36
N LEU A 155 -2.27 1.11 14.45
CA LEU A 155 -1.54 0.18 13.59
C LEU A 155 -0.81 -0.88 14.43
N LYS A 156 -0.07 -0.45 15.43
CA LYS A 156 0.64 -1.37 16.34
C LYS A 156 -0.30 -2.32 17.04
N TRP A 157 -1.39 -1.81 17.60
CA TRP A 157 -2.40 -2.62 18.27
C TRP A 157 -2.98 -3.70 17.33
N ARG A 158 -3.28 -3.34 16.08
CA ARG A 158 -3.78 -4.30 15.06
C ARG A 158 -2.75 -5.37 14.72
N LEU A 159 -1.48 -4.99 14.55
CA LEU A 159 -0.39 -5.95 14.31
C LEU A 159 -0.25 -6.95 15.46
N GLU A 160 -0.28 -6.47 16.70
CA GLU A 160 -0.11 -7.30 17.89
C GLU A 160 -1.34 -8.18 18.19
N ASN A 161 -2.55 -7.67 18.00
CA ASN A 161 -3.78 -8.39 18.39
C ASN A 161 -4.40 -9.20 17.26
N ASN A 162 -4.37 -8.71 16.00
CA ASN A 162 -4.98 -9.40 14.88
C ASN A 162 -3.97 -10.32 14.16
N GLU A 163 -2.78 -9.79 13.86
CA GLU A 163 -1.76 -10.53 13.11
C GLU A 163 -0.77 -11.30 14.03
N LYS A 164 -0.88 -11.11 15.36
CA LYS A 164 -0.01 -11.75 16.40
C LYS A 164 1.48 -11.43 16.20
N LEU A 165 1.79 -10.26 15.66
CA LEU A 165 3.14 -9.77 15.40
C LEU A 165 3.56 -8.79 16.48
N GLN A 166 4.62 -9.10 17.22
CA GLN A 166 5.22 -8.18 18.17
C GLN A 166 6.16 -7.21 17.46
N VAL A 167 5.90 -5.90 17.58
CA VAL A 167 6.64 -4.86 16.88
C VAL A 167 7.15 -3.77 17.81
N VAL A 168 8.22 -3.09 17.37
CA VAL A 168 8.82 -1.93 18.05
C VAL A 168 8.85 -0.75 17.10
N PHE A 169 8.46 0.42 17.61
CA PHE A 169 8.68 1.68 16.92
C PHE A 169 9.99 2.32 17.39
N LYS A 170 10.71 2.89 16.41
CA LYS A 170 11.94 3.65 16.63
C LYS A 170 11.86 4.99 15.89
N GLU A 171 12.73 5.92 16.25
CA GLU A 171 12.93 7.13 15.45
C GLU A 171 13.50 6.76 14.09
N PRO A 172 12.96 7.31 12.99
CA PRO A 172 13.49 7.06 11.65
C PRO A 172 14.94 7.57 11.55
N LYS A 173 15.81 6.78 10.98
CA LYS A 173 17.15 7.23 10.62
C LYS A 173 17.04 8.18 9.43
N ILE A 174 17.79 9.29 9.48
CA ILE A 174 17.86 10.29 8.41
C ILE A 174 19.12 10.01 7.58
N PRO A 175 19.02 9.88 6.24
CA PRO A 175 20.21 9.75 5.42
C PRO A 175 20.94 11.09 5.36
N TYR A 176 22.08 11.17 6.03
CA TYR A 176 22.99 12.29 5.88
C TYR A 176 23.83 12.07 4.64
N ARG A 177 23.82 13.02 3.71
CA ARG A 177 24.69 13.06 2.56
C ARG A 177 25.73 14.15 2.75
N GLU A 178 26.99 13.76 2.72
CA GLU A 178 28.08 14.72 2.72
C GLU A 178 28.24 15.31 1.32
N THR A 179 28.40 16.62 1.26
CA THR A 179 28.71 17.34 0.03
C THR A 179 30.05 18.01 0.18
N ILE A 180 30.94 17.79 -0.80
CA ILE A 180 32.24 18.47 -0.83
C ILE A 180 31.98 19.95 -1.10
N THR A 181 32.23 20.79 -0.11
CA THR A 181 32.03 22.26 -0.20
C THR A 181 33.27 23.02 -0.66
N LYS A 182 34.46 22.35 -0.70
CA LYS A 182 35.72 22.91 -1.14
C LYS A 182 36.48 21.92 -2.03
N GLN A 183 37.06 22.42 -3.09
CA GLN A 183 38.02 21.62 -3.88
C GLN A 183 39.29 21.42 -3.07
N ALA A 184 39.66 20.17 -2.85
CA ALA A 184 40.98 19.80 -2.32
C ALA A 184 41.78 19.11 -3.41
N LYS A 185 43.00 19.56 -3.63
CA LYS A 185 43.99 18.85 -4.46
C LYS A 185 45.02 18.24 -3.51
N ALA A 186 45.17 16.93 -3.60
CA ALA A 186 46.24 16.22 -2.90
C ALA A 186 47.14 15.56 -3.94
N GLU A 187 48.43 15.82 -3.86
CA GLU A 187 49.43 15.16 -4.69
C GLU A 187 50.22 14.22 -3.79
N TYR A 188 50.21 12.94 -4.12
CA TYR A 188 50.97 11.93 -3.40
C TYR A 188 52.01 11.32 -4.34
N ARG A 189 53.30 11.47 -3.98
CA ARG A 189 54.41 10.88 -4.73
C ARG A 189 54.96 9.68 -3.97
N HIS A 190 54.59 8.49 -4.43
CA HIS A 190 55.17 7.27 -3.88
C HIS A 190 56.58 7.05 -4.43
N LYS A 191 57.57 7.05 -3.55
CA LYS A 191 58.97 6.75 -3.89
C LYS A 191 59.42 5.55 -3.04
N LYS A 192 59.54 4.40 -3.65
CA LYS A 192 60.12 3.24 -3.02
C LYS A 192 61.44 2.93 -3.70
N GLN A 193 62.53 3.06 -2.97
CA GLN A 193 63.85 2.73 -3.45
C GLN A 193 64.39 1.57 -2.63
N SER A 194 64.56 0.41 -3.25
CA SER A 194 65.29 -0.74 -2.70
C SER A 194 66.11 -1.34 -3.82
N GLY A 195 67.39 -0.91 -3.92
CA GLY A 195 68.41 -1.50 -4.81
C GLY A 195 68.06 -1.47 -6.31
N GLY A 196 68.61 -0.55 -7.05
CA GLY A 196 68.79 -0.58 -8.50
C GLY A 196 67.59 0.00 -9.35
N ALA A 197 66.39 -0.36 -9.23
CA ALA A 197 65.28 0.19 -10.02
C ALA A 197 64.12 0.61 -9.10
N GLY A 198 63.82 1.92 -9.01
CA GLY A 198 62.73 2.45 -8.23
C GLY A 198 61.42 2.41 -8.99
N GLN A 199 60.32 2.14 -8.28
CA GLN A 199 58.94 2.32 -8.80
C GLN A 199 58.44 3.73 -8.47
N PHE A 200 57.93 4.42 -9.49
CA PHE A 200 57.32 5.72 -9.36
C PHE A 200 55.85 5.62 -9.78
N GLY A 201 54.96 6.14 -8.96
CA GLY A 201 53.55 6.31 -9.27
C GLY A 201 53.11 7.72 -8.85
N GLY A 202 52.50 8.45 -9.74
CA GLY A 202 51.85 9.72 -9.46
C GLY A 202 50.43 9.69 -9.97
N GLY A 203 49.46 10.23 -9.20
CA GLY A 203 48.05 10.37 -9.54
C GLY A 203 47.48 11.64 -8.91
#